data_c1f277cb38ad297448cfee88b9d4c259
#
_entry.id   c1f277cb38ad297448cfee88b9d4c259
#
_cell.length_a   1.000
_cell.length_b   1.000
_cell.length_c   1.000
_cell.angle_alpha   90.00
_cell.angle_beta   90.00
_cell.angle_gamma   90.00
#
_symmetry.space_group_name_H-M   'P 1'
#
loop_
_entity.id
_entity.type
_entity.pdbx_description
1 polymer ?
#
loop_
_entity_poly.entity_id
_entity_poly.type
_entity_poly.pdbx_seq_one_letter_code
_entity_poly.pdbx_strand_id
1 'polypeptide(L)'
;MLIIPRLAAFLLAYPDVRVELVIDDSITDVIARGFDAGIRSGDLVHQDMVAIRMTPDLRMAVVGAPAYLATRAMPATPEDLRGHACLTYRWSDTGALYRWRFAGPGGAVDVDVISVMTANDTDMLLAAALQGAGLAFVPESFVAPYLQSGELVRMLEAWCRPFGGFYLYYPNRAYMPAPLRAFIDFFKPDLPSITTI
;
A
#
# COMPACT_ATOMS: atom_id res chain seq x y z
N MET A 1 -6.25 4.67 1.01
CA MET A 1 -7.21 4.45 -0.12
C MET A 1 -7.12 5.60 -1.09
N LEU A 2 -6.81 5.34 -2.38
CA LEU A 2 -6.63 6.39 -3.39
C LEU A 2 -7.93 6.85 -4.06
N ILE A 3 -8.82 5.91 -4.32
CA ILE A 3 -10.00 6.12 -5.16
C ILE A 3 -11.23 6.50 -4.33
N ILE A 4 -11.51 5.74 -3.27
CA ILE A 4 -12.75 5.87 -2.49
C ILE A 4 -13.07 7.28 -2.01
N PRO A 5 -12.13 8.10 -1.50
CA PRO A 5 -12.43 9.44 -1.02
C PRO A 5 -12.98 10.40 -2.09
N ARG A 6 -12.68 10.14 -3.36
CA ARG A 6 -13.10 10.97 -4.50
C ARG A 6 -14.13 10.28 -5.40
N LEU A 7 -14.48 9.01 -5.11
CA LEU A 7 -15.36 8.20 -5.97
C LEU A 7 -16.75 8.82 -6.13
N ALA A 8 -17.35 9.31 -5.05
CA ALA A 8 -18.68 9.95 -5.13
C ALA A 8 -18.69 11.16 -6.07
N ALA A 9 -17.67 12.01 -5.99
CA ALA A 9 -17.53 13.17 -6.88
C ALA A 9 -17.32 12.74 -8.34
N PHE A 10 -16.56 11.66 -8.58
CA PHE A 10 -16.39 11.10 -9.92
C PHE A 10 -17.71 10.61 -10.51
N LEU A 11 -18.49 9.83 -9.76
CA LEU A 11 -19.76 9.28 -10.22
C LEU A 11 -20.81 10.38 -10.49
N LEU A 12 -20.77 11.48 -9.75
CA LEU A 12 -21.59 12.65 -10.03
C LEU A 12 -21.18 13.36 -11.32
N ALA A 13 -19.88 13.49 -11.58
CA ALA A 13 -19.34 14.14 -12.79
C ALA A 13 -19.55 13.28 -14.06
N TYR A 14 -19.58 11.96 -13.91
CA TYR A 14 -19.70 10.99 -15.02
C TYR A 14 -20.81 9.97 -14.74
N PRO A 15 -22.09 10.34 -14.80
CA PRO A 15 -23.20 9.49 -14.37
C PRO A 15 -23.40 8.23 -15.22
N ASP A 16 -22.89 8.24 -16.46
CA ASP A 16 -22.96 7.08 -17.38
C ASP A 16 -21.82 6.09 -17.17
N VAL A 17 -20.82 6.41 -16.34
CA VAL A 17 -19.68 5.52 -16.06
C VAL A 17 -20.03 4.62 -14.88
N ARG A 18 -19.81 3.32 -15.06
CA ARG A 18 -19.90 2.31 -13.99
C ARG A 18 -18.49 1.94 -13.56
N VAL A 19 -18.27 1.86 -12.26
CA VAL A 19 -16.98 1.51 -11.68
C VAL A 19 -17.11 0.21 -10.89
N GLU A 20 -16.32 -0.78 -11.25
CA GLU A 20 -16.09 -1.99 -10.48
C GLU A 20 -14.69 -1.94 -9.89
N LEU A 21 -14.56 -2.10 -8.57
CA LEU A 21 -13.28 -2.13 -7.86
C LEU A 21 -13.10 -3.52 -7.24
N VAL A 22 -12.02 -4.19 -7.61
CA VAL A 22 -11.65 -5.49 -7.05
C VAL A 22 -10.30 -5.35 -6.36
N ILE A 23 -10.20 -5.83 -5.13
CA ILE A 23 -8.93 -5.92 -4.41
C ILE A 23 -8.29 -7.25 -4.77
N ASP A 24 -7.19 -7.19 -5.50
CA ASP A 24 -6.43 -8.36 -5.91
C ASP A 24 -4.95 -7.98 -5.97
N ASP A 25 -4.13 -8.61 -5.16
CA ASP A 25 -2.68 -8.39 -5.08
C ASP A 25 -1.90 -9.36 -5.99
N SER A 26 -2.58 -10.25 -6.71
CA SER A 26 -1.94 -11.16 -7.65
C SER A 26 -1.29 -10.41 -8.82
N ILE A 27 -0.12 -10.90 -9.28
CA ILE A 27 0.59 -10.36 -10.46
C ILE A 27 -0.10 -10.82 -11.75
N THR A 28 -1.38 -11.07 -11.71
CA THR A 28 -2.14 -11.59 -12.85
C THR A 28 -2.37 -10.49 -13.89
N ASP A 29 -2.43 -10.89 -15.14
CA ASP A 29 -2.77 -10.03 -16.26
C ASP A 29 -4.17 -9.44 -16.07
N VAL A 30 -4.22 -8.13 -15.78
CA VAL A 30 -5.43 -7.33 -15.59
C VAL A 30 -6.37 -7.48 -16.78
N ILE A 31 -5.81 -7.64 -17.99
CA ILE A 31 -6.56 -7.76 -19.24
C ILE A 31 -7.23 -9.13 -19.35
N ALA A 32 -6.49 -10.20 -19.02
CA ALA A 32 -7.04 -11.57 -19.09
C ALA A 32 -8.23 -11.75 -18.15
N ARG A 33 -8.33 -10.93 -17.11
CA ARG A 33 -9.43 -10.89 -16.15
C ARG A 33 -10.54 -9.90 -16.51
N GLY A 34 -10.42 -9.18 -17.63
CA GLY A 34 -11.44 -8.26 -18.13
C GLY A 34 -11.48 -6.89 -17.47
N PHE A 35 -10.45 -6.50 -16.72
CA PHE A 35 -10.33 -5.16 -16.15
C PHE A 35 -9.70 -4.18 -17.15
N ASP A 36 -10.10 -2.91 -17.07
CA ASP A 36 -9.56 -1.85 -17.91
C ASP A 36 -8.22 -1.35 -17.43
N ALA A 37 -7.98 -1.33 -16.11
CA ALA A 37 -6.75 -0.86 -15.48
C ALA A 37 -6.52 -1.52 -14.12
N GLY A 38 -5.28 -1.44 -13.62
CA GLY A 38 -4.90 -1.82 -12.26
C GLY A 38 -4.13 -0.70 -11.56
N ILE A 39 -4.05 -0.77 -10.23
CA ILE A 39 -3.22 0.14 -9.43
C ILE A 39 -2.22 -0.69 -8.63
N ARG A 40 -0.92 -0.37 -8.76
CA ARG A 40 0.18 -1.06 -8.07
C ARG A 40 1.31 -0.13 -7.68
N SER A 41 2.23 -0.61 -6.84
CA SER A 41 3.55 -0.04 -6.66
C SER A 41 4.32 -0.05 -8.00
N GLY A 42 5.08 1.01 -8.28
CA GLY A 42 5.69 1.20 -9.61
C GLY A 42 6.70 0.12 -10.00
N ASP A 43 7.38 -0.49 -9.02
CA ASP A 43 8.33 -1.59 -9.21
C ASP A 43 7.69 -2.92 -9.63
N LEU A 44 6.35 -3.01 -9.57
CA LEU A 44 5.57 -4.19 -9.97
C LEU A 44 4.84 -4.02 -11.32
N VAL A 45 5.03 -2.91 -12.04
CA VAL A 45 4.39 -2.66 -13.34
C VAL A 45 5.25 -3.24 -14.46
N HIS A 46 4.65 -4.03 -15.36
CA HIS A 46 5.32 -4.59 -16.52
C HIS A 46 5.72 -3.51 -17.55
N GLN A 47 6.84 -3.68 -18.22
CA GLN A 47 7.38 -2.73 -19.21
C GLN A 47 6.47 -2.49 -20.41
N ASP A 48 5.60 -3.44 -20.76
CA ASP A 48 4.65 -3.34 -21.89
C ASP A 48 3.36 -2.57 -21.55
N MET A 49 3.24 -2.05 -20.32
CA MET A 49 2.09 -1.31 -19.85
C MET A 49 2.35 0.19 -19.83
N VAL A 50 1.31 0.96 -20.07
CA VAL A 50 1.34 2.40 -19.77
C VAL A 50 1.12 2.57 -18.27
N ALA A 51 2.02 3.29 -17.61
CA ALA A 51 1.96 3.57 -16.19
C ALA A 51 1.77 5.07 -15.93
N ILE A 52 0.77 5.42 -15.13
CA ILE A 52 0.49 6.80 -14.73
C ILE A 52 0.65 6.88 -13.22
N ARG A 53 1.53 7.76 -12.76
CA ARG A 53 1.76 7.96 -11.33
C ARG A 53 0.53 8.54 -10.65
N MET A 54 0.06 7.90 -9.60
CA MET A 54 -1.15 8.28 -8.85
C MET A 54 -0.84 8.89 -7.49
N THR A 55 0.36 8.66 -6.94
CA THR A 55 0.76 9.22 -5.64
C THR A 55 2.20 9.74 -5.70
N PRO A 56 2.58 10.68 -4.82
CA PRO A 56 4.00 10.93 -4.53
C PRO A 56 4.66 9.67 -3.98
N ASP A 57 5.95 9.77 -3.63
CA ASP A 57 6.63 8.72 -2.88
C ASP A 57 5.89 8.46 -1.57
N LEU A 58 5.78 7.19 -1.23
CA LEU A 58 5.12 6.71 -0.02
C LEU A 58 6.17 6.15 0.95
N ARG A 59 5.77 6.02 2.22
CA ARG A 59 6.57 5.33 3.24
C ARG A 59 5.77 4.19 3.83
N MET A 60 6.50 3.16 4.28
CA MET A 60 5.96 2.21 5.22
C MET A 60 6.06 2.78 6.64
N ALA A 61 5.21 2.31 7.53
CA ALA A 61 5.26 2.61 8.95
C ALA A 61 5.12 1.32 9.76
N VAL A 62 5.97 1.16 10.77
CA VAL A 62 5.77 0.17 11.83
C VAL A 62 4.90 0.83 12.89
N VAL A 63 3.76 0.23 13.18
CA VAL A 63 2.77 0.80 14.12
C VAL A 63 2.25 -0.26 15.09
N GLY A 64 1.85 0.19 16.27
CA GLY A 64 1.18 -0.62 17.27
C GLY A 64 0.35 0.24 18.21
N ALA A 65 -0.69 -0.34 18.80
CA ALA A 65 -1.51 0.37 19.79
C ALA A 65 -0.72 0.64 21.09
N PRO A 66 -0.99 1.77 21.80
CA PRO A 66 -0.39 2.05 23.10
C PRO A 66 -0.57 0.90 24.09
N ALA A 67 -1.73 0.24 24.08
CA ALA A 67 -2.03 -0.89 24.95
C ALA A 67 -1.09 -2.09 24.73
N TYR A 68 -0.71 -2.36 23.47
CA TYR A 68 0.28 -3.40 23.15
C TYR A 68 1.68 -3.02 23.68
N LEU A 69 2.05 -1.76 23.56
CA LEU A 69 3.36 -1.24 23.95
C LEU A 69 3.51 -1.04 25.47
N ALA A 70 2.41 -0.91 26.21
CA ALA A 70 2.43 -0.64 27.66
C ALA A 70 3.20 -1.68 28.49
N THR A 71 3.30 -2.92 27.98
CA THR A 71 3.98 -4.05 28.68
C THR A 71 5.23 -4.54 27.94
N ARG A 72 5.70 -3.80 26.95
CA ARG A 72 6.83 -4.20 26.09
C ARG A 72 7.77 -3.03 25.83
N ALA A 73 9.05 -3.32 25.69
CA ALA A 73 10.01 -2.30 25.28
C ALA A 73 9.68 -1.86 23.83
N MET A 74 9.75 -0.55 23.56
CA MET A 74 9.59 -0.04 22.21
C MET A 74 10.80 -0.43 21.36
N PRO A 75 10.63 -1.02 20.16
CA PRO A 75 11.74 -1.39 19.30
C PRO A 75 12.51 -0.14 18.86
N ALA A 76 13.82 -0.13 19.07
CA ALA A 76 14.74 0.93 18.66
C ALA A 76 15.42 0.61 17.32
N THR A 77 15.58 -0.66 17.02
CA THR A 77 16.16 -1.17 15.77
C THR A 77 15.24 -2.21 15.13
N PRO A 78 15.37 -2.48 13.82
CA PRO A 78 14.59 -3.53 13.16
C PRO A 78 14.77 -4.92 13.79
N GLU A 79 15.95 -5.22 14.33
CA GLU A 79 16.25 -6.50 14.98
C GLU A 79 15.41 -6.73 16.24
N ASP A 80 15.02 -5.68 16.94
CA ASP A 80 14.18 -5.77 18.15
C ASP A 80 12.78 -6.32 17.85
N LEU A 81 12.33 -6.23 16.58
CA LEU A 81 11.06 -6.78 16.12
C LEU A 81 10.95 -8.30 16.32
N ARG A 82 12.07 -9.01 16.43
CA ARG A 82 12.10 -10.44 16.74
C ARG A 82 11.52 -10.75 18.13
N GLY A 83 11.47 -9.77 19.02
CA GLY A 83 10.86 -9.87 20.33
C GLY A 83 9.37 -9.51 20.38
N HIS A 84 8.79 -9.15 19.24
CA HIS A 84 7.40 -8.68 19.14
C HIS A 84 6.50 -9.62 18.37
N ALA A 85 5.23 -9.64 18.74
CA ALA A 85 4.15 -10.21 17.94
C ALA A 85 3.94 -9.31 16.73
N CYS A 86 4.06 -9.84 15.52
CA CYS A 86 3.91 -9.10 14.28
C CYS A 86 2.73 -9.58 13.46
N LEU A 87 2.05 -8.64 12.82
CA LEU A 87 0.91 -8.87 11.94
C LEU A 87 1.41 -8.78 10.51
N THR A 88 1.44 -9.90 9.79
CA THR A 88 2.13 -10.00 8.51
C THR A 88 1.17 -10.10 7.33
N TYR A 89 1.55 -9.47 6.24
CA TYR A 89 0.84 -9.57 4.98
C TYR A 89 1.30 -10.82 4.20
N ARG A 90 0.35 -11.49 3.54
CA ARG A 90 0.62 -12.63 2.65
C ARG A 90 0.14 -12.31 1.25
N TRP A 91 1.02 -12.46 0.27
CA TRP A 91 0.66 -12.34 -1.14
C TRP A 91 -0.25 -13.49 -1.57
N SER A 92 -1.38 -13.18 -2.21
CA SER A 92 -2.39 -14.17 -2.57
C SER A 92 -1.93 -15.12 -3.69
N ASP A 93 -1.11 -14.62 -4.61
CA ASP A 93 -0.61 -15.38 -5.77
C ASP A 93 0.53 -16.34 -5.42
N THR A 94 1.51 -15.85 -4.68
CA THR A 94 2.71 -16.63 -4.34
C THR A 94 2.59 -17.38 -3.02
N GLY A 95 1.65 -16.96 -2.14
CA GLY A 95 1.56 -17.43 -0.76
C GLY A 95 2.73 -16.96 0.12
N ALA A 96 3.64 -16.15 -0.41
CA ALA A 96 4.79 -15.64 0.32
C ALA A 96 4.39 -14.58 1.33
N LEU A 97 5.06 -14.54 2.47
CA LEU A 97 4.92 -13.45 3.43
C LEU A 97 5.62 -12.21 2.89
N TYR A 98 5.00 -11.04 3.09
CA TYR A 98 5.65 -9.76 2.83
C TYR A 98 6.82 -9.57 3.78
N ARG A 99 8.02 -9.43 3.22
CA ARG A 99 9.23 -9.22 4.03
C ARG A 99 9.28 -7.81 4.58
N TRP A 100 9.55 -7.69 5.86
CA TRP A 100 9.75 -6.41 6.50
C TRP A 100 11.16 -5.92 6.19
N ARG A 101 11.24 -5.06 5.17
CA ARG A 101 12.50 -4.50 4.68
C ARG A 101 12.67 -3.07 5.14
N PHE A 102 13.79 -2.81 5.77
CA PHE A 102 14.18 -1.52 6.32
C PHE A 102 15.43 -0.99 5.61
N ALA A 103 15.73 0.31 5.83
CA ALA A 103 16.95 0.94 5.36
C ALA A 103 17.90 1.17 6.54
N GLY A 104 19.04 0.48 6.53
CA GLY A 104 20.08 0.66 7.53
C GLY A 104 21.26 1.50 7.02
N PRO A 105 22.21 1.85 7.91
CA PRO A 105 23.44 2.56 7.53
C PRO A 105 24.28 1.81 6.48
N GLY A 106 24.22 0.46 6.48
CA GLY A 106 24.92 -0.41 5.54
C GLY A 106 24.08 -0.87 4.35
N GLY A 107 22.88 -0.33 4.15
CA GLY A 107 21.96 -0.74 3.07
C GLY A 107 20.63 -1.30 3.57
N ALA A 108 19.97 -2.13 2.75
CA ALA A 108 18.71 -2.75 3.11
C ALA A 108 18.90 -3.81 4.22
N VAL A 109 17.97 -3.84 5.17
CA VAL A 109 17.93 -4.82 6.27
C VAL A 109 16.58 -5.54 6.20
N ASP A 110 16.61 -6.84 5.94
CA ASP A 110 15.42 -7.69 5.99
C ASP A 110 15.34 -8.33 7.39
N VAL A 111 14.18 -8.28 8.01
CA VAL A 111 13.95 -8.86 9.33
C VAL A 111 12.92 -9.98 9.24
N ASP A 112 13.30 -11.15 9.75
CA ASP A 112 12.37 -12.24 9.98
C ASP A 112 11.62 -12.01 11.29
N VAL A 113 10.34 -11.67 11.18
CA VAL A 113 9.47 -11.35 12.32
C VAL A 113 8.66 -12.57 12.77
N ILE A 114 8.28 -12.60 14.05
CA ILE A 114 7.36 -13.60 14.57
C ILE A 114 5.93 -13.22 14.17
N SER A 115 5.38 -13.92 13.17
CA SER A 115 4.02 -13.71 12.70
C SER A 115 3.03 -14.38 13.66
N VAL A 116 2.19 -13.60 14.32
CA VAL A 116 1.08 -14.11 15.15
C VAL A 116 -0.27 -14.10 14.42
N MET A 117 -0.36 -13.28 13.38
CA MET A 117 -1.51 -13.20 12.48
C MET A 117 -1.02 -12.91 11.07
N THR A 118 -1.63 -13.55 10.11
CA THR A 118 -1.35 -13.33 8.70
C THR A 118 -2.66 -13.05 7.96
N ALA A 119 -2.67 -12.00 7.15
CA ALA A 119 -3.79 -11.65 6.27
C ALA A 119 -3.28 -11.17 4.91
N ASN A 120 -4.13 -11.20 3.91
CA ASN A 120 -3.90 -10.63 2.57
C ASN A 120 -4.65 -9.31 2.36
N ASP A 121 -4.97 -8.64 3.45
CA ASP A 121 -5.68 -7.37 3.46
C ASP A 121 -5.07 -6.45 4.51
N THR A 122 -4.71 -5.22 4.10
CA THR A 122 -4.07 -4.23 4.97
C THR A 122 -5.03 -3.70 6.04
N ASP A 123 -6.32 -3.56 5.73
CA ASP A 123 -7.30 -3.05 6.69
C ASP A 123 -7.53 -4.07 7.82
N MET A 124 -7.45 -5.38 7.53
CA MET A 124 -7.49 -6.43 8.57
C MET A 124 -6.28 -6.35 9.51
N LEU A 125 -5.07 -6.15 8.97
CA LEU A 125 -3.86 -5.99 9.77
C LEU A 125 -3.94 -4.72 10.64
N LEU A 126 -4.44 -3.64 10.07
CA LEU A 126 -4.64 -2.38 10.76
C LEU A 126 -5.66 -2.51 11.90
N ALA A 127 -6.81 -3.14 11.64
CA ALA A 127 -7.82 -3.39 12.66
C ALA A 127 -7.25 -4.22 13.82
N ALA A 128 -6.47 -5.26 13.54
CA ALA A 128 -5.82 -6.07 14.56
C ALA A 128 -4.77 -5.26 15.36
N ALA A 129 -3.99 -4.40 14.71
CA ALA A 129 -3.03 -3.52 15.38
C ALA A 129 -3.71 -2.53 16.33
N LEU A 130 -4.83 -1.93 15.91
CA LEU A 130 -5.66 -1.04 16.74
C LEU A 130 -6.19 -1.74 18.00
N GLN A 131 -6.52 -3.04 17.91
CA GLN A 131 -6.94 -3.85 19.05
C GLN A 131 -5.77 -4.35 19.92
N GLY A 132 -4.52 -3.96 19.60
CA GLY A 132 -3.36 -4.34 20.39
C GLY A 132 -2.89 -5.77 20.19
N ALA A 133 -3.22 -6.42 19.07
CA ALA A 133 -2.78 -7.78 18.77
C ALA A 133 -1.29 -7.90 18.47
N GLY A 134 -0.64 -6.80 18.02
CA GLY A 134 0.77 -6.80 17.68
C GLY A 134 1.17 -5.56 16.89
N LEU A 135 2.37 -5.63 16.29
CA LEU A 135 2.91 -4.59 15.41
C LEU A 135 2.55 -4.88 13.95
N ALA A 136 2.15 -3.85 13.21
CA ALA A 136 1.90 -3.93 11.78
C ALA A 136 2.92 -3.08 11.01
N PHE A 137 3.31 -3.55 9.80
CA PHE A 137 4.15 -2.82 8.85
C PHE A 137 3.33 -2.53 7.60
N VAL A 138 2.82 -1.32 7.50
CA VAL A 138 1.82 -0.92 6.51
C VAL A 138 2.16 0.45 5.90
N PRO A 139 1.60 0.82 4.73
CA PRO A 139 1.82 2.14 4.18
C PRO A 139 1.33 3.24 5.14
N GLU A 140 2.14 4.28 5.34
CA GLU A 140 1.87 5.38 6.27
C GLU A 140 0.53 6.08 6.01
N SER A 141 0.13 6.18 4.75
CA SER A 141 -1.15 6.79 4.36
C SER A 141 -2.40 6.10 4.94
N PHE A 142 -2.30 4.82 5.28
CA PHE A 142 -3.39 4.07 5.92
C PHE A 142 -3.50 4.35 7.41
N VAL A 143 -2.40 4.71 8.05
CA VAL A 143 -2.31 4.87 9.51
C VAL A 143 -2.25 6.33 9.96
N ALA A 144 -2.11 7.27 9.05
CA ALA A 144 -1.98 8.69 9.36
C ALA A 144 -3.09 9.23 10.30
N PRO A 145 -4.39 8.93 10.13
CA PRO A 145 -5.44 9.37 11.05
C PRO A 145 -5.25 8.81 12.47
N TYR A 146 -4.85 7.55 12.60
CA TYR A 146 -4.67 6.87 13.88
C TYR A 146 -3.38 7.29 14.61
N LEU A 147 -2.37 7.73 13.86
CA LEU A 147 -1.18 8.37 14.43
C LEU A 147 -1.53 9.75 14.99
N GLN A 148 -2.36 10.51 14.28
CA GLN A 148 -2.83 11.84 14.73
C GLN A 148 -3.74 11.76 15.95
N SER A 149 -4.61 10.75 16.03
CA SER A 149 -5.49 10.53 17.19
C SER A 149 -4.78 9.90 18.39
N GLY A 150 -3.57 9.34 18.19
CA GLY A 150 -2.83 8.61 19.22
C GLY A 150 -3.31 7.17 19.45
N GLU A 151 -4.23 6.66 18.64
CA GLU A 151 -4.69 5.26 18.69
C GLU A 151 -3.58 4.29 18.25
N LEU A 152 -2.66 4.76 17.42
CA LEU A 152 -1.44 4.04 17.05
C LEU A 152 -0.21 4.88 17.34
N VAL A 153 0.87 4.21 17.70
CA VAL A 153 2.20 4.80 17.88
C VAL A 153 3.11 4.30 16.77
N ARG A 154 3.84 5.21 16.15
CA ARG A 154 4.84 4.92 15.13
C ARG A 154 6.18 4.56 15.76
N MET A 155 6.87 3.58 15.17
CA MET A 155 8.19 3.12 15.56
C MET A 155 9.10 3.03 14.34
N LEU A 156 10.41 3.01 14.56
CA LEU A 156 11.44 2.77 13.53
C LEU A 156 11.37 3.73 12.33
N GLU A 157 10.92 4.96 12.53
CA GLU A 157 10.72 5.93 11.45
C GLU A 157 11.96 6.16 10.60
N ALA A 158 13.13 6.30 11.26
CA ALA A 158 14.41 6.52 10.59
C ALA A 158 14.83 5.35 9.67
N TRP A 159 14.25 4.17 9.86
CA TRP A 159 14.51 2.96 9.10
C TRP A 159 13.55 2.75 7.92
N CYS A 160 12.45 3.51 7.87
CA CYS A 160 11.42 3.41 6.83
C CYS A 160 11.68 4.45 5.73
N ARG A 161 12.43 4.09 4.68
CA ARG A 161 12.68 4.99 3.55
C ARG A 161 11.46 5.14 2.66
N PRO A 162 11.32 6.28 1.95
CA PRO A 162 10.33 6.40 0.90
C PRO A 162 10.55 5.36 -0.20
N PHE A 163 9.46 4.93 -0.81
CA PHE A 163 9.43 4.11 -2.02
C PHE A 163 8.54 4.75 -3.09
N GLY A 164 8.72 4.37 -4.36
CA GLY A 164 8.08 5.02 -5.49
C GLY A 164 6.58 4.76 -5.57
N GLY A 165 5.76 5.34 -4.83
CA GLY A 165 4.31 5.45 -4.84
C GLY A 165 3.49 4.41 -5.63
N PHE A 166 2.19 4.67 -5.81
CA PHE A 166 1.31 3.85 -6.64
C PHE A 166 1.14 4.41 -8.04
N TYR A 167 1.01 3.51 -9.00
CA TYR A 167 0.76 3.80 -10.41
C TYR A 167 -0.51 3.09 -10.86
N LEU A 168 -1.34 3.82 -11.61
CA LEU A 168 -2.38 3.22 -12.42
C LEU A 168 -1.71 2.71 -13.71
N TYR A 169 -1.92 1.45 -14.05
CA TYR A 169 -1.36 0.86 -15.24
C TYR A 169 -2.47 0.21 -16.09
N TYR A 170 -2.30 0.27 -17.40
CA TYR A 170 -3.21 -0.29 -18.38
C TYR A 170 -2.45 -0.68 -19.65
N PRO A 171 -3.04 -1.55 -20.50
CA PRO A 171 -2.38 -1.98 -21.73
C PRO A 171 -2.11 -0.83 -22.67
N ASN A 172 -0.93 -0.85 -23.31
CA ASN A 172 -0.63 0.05 -24.42
C ASN A 172 -1.45 -0.38 -25.66
N ARG A 173 -2.67 0.16 -25.79
CA ARG A 173 -3.56 -0.09 -26.93
C ARG A 173 -3.67 1.16 -27.78
N ALA A 174 -3.88 0.97 -29.10
CA ALA A 174 -4.11 2.07 -30.03
C ALA A 174 -5.36 2.91 -29.67
N TYR A 175 -6.28 2.37 -28.90
CA TYR A 175 -7.51 3.04 -28.48
C TYR A 175 -7.75 2.86 -26.97
N MET A 176 -7.86 3.98 -26.26
CA MET A 176 -8.23 4.03 -24.84
C MET A 176 -9.76 4.25 -24.75
N PRO A 177 -10.49 3.41 -24.02
CA PRO A 177 -11.91 3.63 -23.77
C PRO A 177 -12.20 4.97 -23.11
N ALA A 178 -13.25 5.67 -23.55
CA ALA A 178 -13.61 6.98 -22.98
C ALA A 178 -13.86 6.96 -21.46
N PRO A 179 -14.51 5.93 -20.88
CA PRO A 179 -14.65 5.81 -19.42
C PRO A 179 -13.31 5.73 -18.68
N LEU A 180 -12.35 4.97 -19.20
CA LEU A 180 -11.01 4.85 -18.61
C LEU A 180 -10.26 6.19 -18.67
N ARG A 181 -10.35 6.91 -19.80
CA ARG A 181 -9.77 8.26 -19.93
C ARG A 181 -10.35 9.21 -18.90
N ALA A 182 -11.68 9.27 -18.77
CA ALA A 182 -12.36 10.10 -17.79
C ALA A 182 -11.92 9.78 -16.35
N PHE A 183 -11.77 8.48 -16.03
CA PHE A 183 -11.27 8.01 -14.75
C PHE A 183 -9.84 8.49 -14.48
N ILE A 184 -8.95 8.30 -15.45
CA ILE A 184 -7.54 8.74 -15.34
C ILE A 184 -7.47 10.24 -15.14
N ASP A 185 -8.13 11.03 -15.99
CA ASP A 185 -8.08 12.49 -15.96
C ASP A 185 -8.64 13.04 -14.63
N PHE A 186 -9.66 12.40 -14.06
CA PHE A 186 -10.25 12.80 -12.79
C PHE A 186 -9.37 12.45 -11.57
N PHE A 187 -8.79 11.25 -11.55
CA PHE A 187 -8.04 10.75 -10.40
C PHE A 187 -6.54 11.05 -10.47
N LYS A 188 -6.01 11.35 -11.66
CA LYS A 188 -4.61 11.75 -11.83
C LYS A 188 -4.32 12.97 -10.94
N PRO A 189 -3.34 12.90 -10.03
CA PRO A 189 -2.94 14.06 -9.25
C PRO A 189 -2.19 15.07 -10.14
N ASP A 190 -2.23 16.35 -9.78
CA ASP A 190 -1.38 17.40 -10.36
C ASP A 190 0.07 17.21 -9.88
N LEU A 191 0.66 16.07 -10.19
CA LEU A 191 2.07 15.80 -9.94
C LEU A 191 2.89 16.22 -11.15
N PRO A 192 4.08 16.83 -10.96
CA PRO A 192 4.96 17.12 -12.07
C PRO A 192 5.25 15.83 -12.84
N SER A 193 5.11 15.89 -14.17
CA SER A 193 5.32 14.76 -15.06
C SER A 193 6.76 14.26 -14.88
N ILE A 194 6.92 13.10 -14.28
CA ILE A 194 8.19 12.38 -14.26
C ILE A 194 8.20 11.53 -15.52
N THR A 195 9.17 11.78 -16.35
CA THR A 195 9.53 11.14 -17.60
C THR A 195 9.38 9.61 -17.53
N THR A 196 8.83 9.08 -18.60
CA THR A 196 8.82 7.66 -18.99
C THR A 196 10.16 6.98 -18.65
N ILE A 197 10.08 5.88 -17.93
CA ILE A 197 11.21 4.95 -17.73
C ILE A 197 11.42 4.11 -18.99
#